data_52c21899e932c36406ba29ecda673660
#
_entry.id   52c21899e932c36406ba29ecda673660
#
_cell.length_a   1.000
_cell.length_b   1.000
_cell.length_c   1.000
_cell.angle_alpha   90.00
_cell.angle_beta   90.00
_cell.angle_gamma   90.00
#
_symmetry.space_group_name_H-M   'P 1'
#
loop_
_entity.id
_entity.type
_entity.pdbx_description
1 polymer ?
#
loop_
_entity_poly.entity_id
_entity_poly.type
_entity_poly.pdbx_seq_one_letter_code
_entity_poly.pdbx_strand_id
1 'polypeptide(L)'
;MAQAGTPMAAPVELKGKTTVVDPVVAKIAGIAAREVPGVFALGGGAARLLGTVRDAIGNTDLGQGVRVEVGETQVAADVTIVVEYPMPLQTVADAVRQAVGAAITGLIGMEVTEINVTITDVHIPGDDTTAPEETRVA
;
A
#
# COMPACT_ATOMS: atom_id res chain seq x y z
N MET A 1 27.82 -2.98 -25.97
CA MET A 1 27.39 -2.73 -25.95
C MET A 1 26.61 -2.79 -25.93
N ALA A 2 26.37 -2.65 -25.77
CA ALA A 2 25.64 -2.56 -25.73
C ALA A 2 24.91 -2.20 -25.72
N GLN A 3 24.75 -2.00 -25.51
CA GLN A 3 24.12 -1.54 -25.49
C GLN A 3 23.71 -1.26 -25.94
N ALA A 4 23.77 -1.26 -25.93
CA ALA A 4 23.42 -0.86 -26.33
C ALA A 4 22.81 -0.63 -26.67
N GLY A 5 22.66 -0.65 -26.68
CA GLY A 5 22.05 -0.29 -26.94
C GLY A 5 21.37 0.27 -27.20
N THR A 6 20.87 0.50 -26.83
CA THR A 6 20.12 1.15 -27.08
C THR A 6 20.16 2.17 -27.12
N PRO A 7 20.24 2.52 -27.51
CA PRO A 7 20.41 3.58 -27.48
C PRO A 7 19.49 4.37 -27.49
N MET A 8 19.54 4.81 -26.83
CA MET A 8 18.77 5.72 -26.75
C MET A 8 19.32 6.81 -27.40
N ALA A 9 18.90 7.13 -28.34
CA ALA A 9 19.31 8.28 -28.98
C ALA A 9 19.09 9.44 -28.11
N ALA A 10 19.57 10.54 -28.42
CA ALA A 10 19.30 11.72 -27.70
C ALA A 10 17.80 11.87 -27.61
N PRO A 11 17.32 12.20 -26.48
CA PRO A 11 15.90 12.28 -26.33
C PRO A 11 15.29 13.34 -27.20
N VAL A 12 14.20 13.02 -27.79
CA VAL A 12 13.41 13.98 -28.47
C VAL A 12 12.48 14.57 -27.47
N GLU A 13 12.38 15.90 -27.47
CA GLU A 13 11.54 16.51 -26.51
C GLU A 13 10.13 16.45 -27.00
N LEU A 14 9.36 15.56 -26.48
CA LEU A 14 7.98 15.42 -26.86
C LEU A 14 7.11 16.08 -25.85
N LYS A 15 6.09 16.76 -26.32
CA LYS A 15 5.16 17.41 -25.46
C LYS A 15 4.05 16.47 -25.12
N GLY A 16 3.41 16.74 -24.04
CA GLY A 16 2.36 15.89 -23.57
C GLY A 16 2.33 15.90 -22.07
N LYS A 17 1.40 15.17 -21.52
CA LYS A 17 1.17 15.21 -20.11
C LYS A 17 0.86 13.82 -19.63
N THR A 18 1.40 13.43 -18.51
CA THR A 18 1.11 12.16 -17.89
C THR A 18 0.25 12.43 -16.67
N THR A 19 -0.90 11.79 -16.61
CA THR A 19 -1.80 11.92 -15.47
C THR A 19 -1.91 10.59 -14.78
N VAL A 20 -1.65 10.58 -13.49
CA VAL A 20 -1.77 9.37 -12.69
C VAL A 20 -2.97 9.54 -11.78
N VAL A 21 -3.95 8.67 -11.92
CA VAL A 21 -5.19 8.81 -11.17
C VAL A 21 -5.05 8.15 -9.81
N ASP A 22 -5.92 8.58 -8.88
CA ASP A 22 -5.84 8.14 -7.50
C ASP A 22 -5.75 6.62 -7.32
N PRO A 23 -6.56 5.83 -8.01
CA PRO A 23 -6.46 4.37 -7.80
C PRO A 23 -5.11 3.78 -8.14
N VAL A 24 -4.40 4.37 -9.09
CA VAL A 24 -3.06 3.88 -9.42
C VAL A 24 -2.11 4.15 -8.27
N VAL A 25 -2.19 5.35 -7.71
CA VAL A 25 -1.34 5.71 -6.59
C VAL A 25 -1.65 4.83 -5.40
N ALA A 26 -2.94 4.62 -5.12
CA ALA A 26 -3.35 3.79 -3.99
C ALA A 26 -2.86 2.35 -4.16
N LYS A 27 -2.93 1.83 -5.37
CA LYS A 27 -2.50 0.47 -5.62
C LYS A 27 -1.00 0.32 -5.39
N ILE A 28 -0.23 1.25 -5.90
CA ILE A 28 1.22 1.20 -5.73
C ILE A 28 1.59 1.34 -4.25
N ALA A 29 0.92 2.25 -3.55
CA ALA A 29 1.16 2.41 -2.13
C ALA A 29 0.79 1.15 -1.37
N GLY A 30 -0.32 0.52 -1.73
CA GLY A 30 -0.76 -0.70 -1.07
C GLY A 30 0.21 -1.84 -1.26
N ILE A 31 0.74 -1.99 -2.47
CA ILE A 31 1.71 -3.04 -2.73
C ILE A 31 2.96 -2.80 -1.89
N ALA A 32 3.44 -1.57 -1.85
CA ALA A 32 4.63 -1.26 -1.08
C ALA A 32 4.42 -1.53 0.40
N ALA A 33 3.26 -1.15 0.91
CA ALA A 33 2.97 -1.36 2.33
C ALA A 33 2.92 -2.84 2.68
N ARG A 34 2.35 -3.64 1.80
CA ARG A 34 2.23 -5.07 2.07
C ARG A 34 3.57 -5.77 2.13
N GLU A 35 4.56 -5.23 1.48
CA GLU A 35 5.87 -5.87 1.44
C GLU A 35 6.71 -5.58 2.67
N VAL A 36 6.25 -4.71 3.54
CA VAL A 36 7.01 -4.37 4.74
C VAL A 36 6.90 -5.51 5.75
N PRO A 37 8.03 -6.00 6.27
CA PRO A 37 7.98 -7.03 7.31
C PRO A 37 7.21 -6.51 8.51
N GLY A 38 6.31 -7.33 9.01
CA GLY A 38 5.48 -6.95 10.15
C GLY A 38 4.08 -6.52 9.76
N VAL A 39 3.84 -6.24 8.49
CA VAL A 39 2.50 -5.92 8.04
C VAL A 39 1.77 -7.21 7.71
N PHE A 40 0.72 -7.50 8.46
CA PHE A 40 -0.06 -8.69 8.22
C PHE A 40 -1.09 -8.46 7.12
N ALA A 41 -1.72 -7.30 7.13
CA ALA A 41 -2.76 -7.02 6.15
C ALA A 41 -2.98 -5.52 6.10
N LEU A 42 -3.65 -5.07 5.05
CA LEU A 42 -4.08 -3.70 4.92
C LEU A 42 -5.55 -3.61 5.23
N GLY A 43 -5.96 -2.42 5.66
CA GLY A 43 -7.36 -2.16 5.91
C GLY A 43 -7.76 -2.51 7.32
N GLY A 44 -8.91 -2.01 7.73
CA GLY A 44 -9.47 -2.34 9.02
C GLY A 44 -10.34 -3.58 8.88
N GLY A 45 -10.99 -3.94 9.95
CA GLY A 45 -11.78 -5.15 9.96
C GLY A 45 -12.86 -5.17 8.89
N ALA A 46 -13.65 -4.11 8.81
CA ALA A 46 -14.72 -4.07 7.84
C ALA A 46 -14.18 -4.04 6.42
N ALA A 47 -13.13 -3.28 6.21
CA ALA A 47 -12.55 -3.20 4.87
C ALA A 47 -11.96 -4.53 4.45
N ARG A 48 -11.37 -5.25 5.40
CA ARG A 48 -10.81 -6.55 5.09
C ARG A 48 -11.91 -7.55 4.73
N LEU A 49 -13.04 -7.47 5.43
CA LEU A 49 -14.14 -8.35 5.10
C LEU A 49 -14.66 -8.08 3.71
N LEU A 50 -14.79 -6.83 3.35
CA LEU A 50 -15.23 -6.48 2.01
C LEU A 50 -14.23 -6.94 0.97
N GLY A 51 -12.95 -6.79 1.29
CA GLY A 51 -11.92 -7.26 0.39
C GLY A 51 -11.98 -8.76 0.19
N THR A 52 -12.25 -9.49 1.26
CA THR A 52 -12.37 -10.93 1.17
C THR A 52 -13.52 -11.32 0.27
N VAL A 53 -14.64 -10.64 0.40
CA VAL A 53 -15.78 -10.92 -0.47
C VAL A 53 -15.43 -10.64 -1.91
N ARG A 54 -14.77 -9.54 -2.17
CA ARG A 54 -14.35 -9.24 -3.51
C ARG A 54 -13.41 -10.26 -4.07
N ASP A 55 -12.48 -10.71 -3.26
CA ASP A 55 -11.56 -11.73 -3.70
C ASP A 55 -12.28 -13.01 -4.05
N ALA A 56 -13.32 -13.33 -3.31
CA ALA A 56 -14.07 -14.53 -3.56
C ALA A 56 -14.73 -14.49 -4.93
N ILE A 57 -15.01 -13.32 -5.43
CA ILE A 57 -15.58 -13.20 -6.77
C ILE A 57 -14.51 -12.83 -7.79
N GLY A 58 -13.25 -13.01 -7.42
CA GLY A 58 -12.18 -12.88 -8.39
C GLY A 58 -11.62 -11.49 -8.56
N ASN A 59 -11.88 -10.61 -7.64
CA ASN A 59 -11.45 -9.24 -7.77
C ASN A 59 -10.59 -8.85 -6.58
N THR A 60 -9.33 -8.62 -6.81
CA THR A 60 -8.38 -8.25 -5.77
C THR A 60 -8.16 -6.75 -5.79
N ASP A 61 -8.35 -6.13 -4.65
CA ASP A 61 -8.17 -4.68 -4.55
C ASP A 61 -6.85 -4.41 -3.83
N LEU A 62 -5.82 -4.16 -4.60
CA LEU A 62 -4.49 -3.95 -4.02
C LEU A 62 -4.37 -2.60 -3.34
N GLY A 63 -5.30 -1.70 -3.58
CA GLY A 63 -5.29 -0.41 -2.90
C GLY A 63 -6.16 -0.36 -1.67
N GLN A 64 -6.74 -1.48 -1.27
CA GLN A 64 -7.60 -1.49 -0.12
C GLN A 64 -6.82 -1.10 1.13
N GLY A 65 -7.39 -0.23 1.95
CA GLY A 65 -6.71 0.26 3.13
C GLY A 65 -5.83 1.46 2.87
N VAL A 66 -5.80 1.95 1.64
CA VAL A 66 -5.03 3.13 1.31
C VAL A 66 -5.94 4.19 0.74
N ARG A 67 -5.79 5.40 1.25
CA ARG A 67 -6.52 6.53 0.74
C ARG A 67 -5.49 7.56 0.34
N VAL A 68 -5.64 8.17 -0.81
CA VAL A 68 -4.67 9.14 -1.29
C VAL A 68 -5.35 10.41 -1.72
N GLU A 69 -4.61 11.50 -1.62
CA GLU A 69 -4.97 12.76 -2.21
C GLU A 69 -3.87 13.13 -3.15
N VAL A 70 -4.17 13.22 -4.43
CA VAL A 70 -3.17 13.44 -5.45
C VAL A 70 -3.36 14.82 -6.03
N GLY A 71 -2.34 15.65 -5.88
CA GLY A 71 -2.30 16.95 -6.52
C GLY A 71 -1.55 16.85 -7.83
N GLU A 72 -1.13 17.97 -8.35
CA GLU A 72 -0.41 17.94 -9.61
C GLU A 72 0.98 17.36 -9.45
N THR A 73 1.64 17.67 -8.35
CA THR A 73 3.00 17.21 -8.13
C THR A 73 3.19 16.55 -6.79
N GLN A 74 2.16 16.51 -5.95
CA GLN A 74 2.29 16.05 -4.57
C GLN A 74 1.22 15.04 -4.23
N VAL A 75 1.55 14.15 -3.31
CA VAL A 75 0.64 13.11 -2.85
C VAL A 75 0.67 13.08 -1.34
N ALA A 76 -0.51 12.96 -0.73
CA ALA A 76 -0.64 12.63 0.67
C ALA A 76 -1.36 11.29 0.73
N ALA A 77 -0.97 10.45 1.65
CA ALA A 77 -1.54 9.10 1.74
C ALA A 77 -1.89 8.75 3.17
N ASP A 78 -2.97 8.02 3.33
CA ASP A 78 -3.36 7.41 4.60
C ASP A 78 -3.36 5.91 4.40
N VAL A 79 -2.62 5.20 5.23
CA VAL A 79 -2.48 3.76 5.11
C VAL A 79 -2.96 3.13 6.40
N THR A 80 -3.86 2.17 6.29
CA THR A 80 -4.41 1.46 7.43
C THR A 80 -3.87 0.03 7.39
N ILE A 81 -3.27 -0.41 8.47
CA ILE A 81 -2.62 -1.72 8.50
C ILE A 81 -2.98 -2.50 9.74
N VAL A 82 -2.77 -3.80 9.65
CA VAL A 82 -2.78 -4.72 10.77
C VAL A 82 -1.35 -5.24 10.91
N VAL A 83 -0.83 -5.23 12.12
CA VAL A 83 0.57 -5.58 12.36
C VAL A 83 0.64 -6.97 12.99
N GLU A 84 1.66 -7.73 12.61
CA GLU A 84 1.89 -9.04 13.23
C GLU A 84 2.44 -8.87 14.63
N TYR A 85 1.88 -9.59 15.57
CA TYR A 85 2.41 -9.64 16.91
C TYR A 85 3.62 -10.58 16.95
N PRO A 86 4.67 -10.25 17.60
CA PRO A 86 4.92 -9.13 18.51
C PRO A 86 5.83 -8.06 17.90
N MET A 87 5.63 -7.70 16.68
CA MET A 87 6.46 -6.69 16.05
C MET A 87 6.24 -5.32 16.70
N PRO A 88 7.30 -4.52 16.82
CA PRO A 88 7.16 -3.19 17.39
C PRO A 88 6.34 -2.29 16.46
N LEU A 89 5.26 -1.75 16.96
CA LEU A 89 4.31 -1.05 16.11
C LEU A 89 4.87 0.21 15.48
N GLN A 90 5.61 1.00 16.24
CA GLN A 90 6.15 2.24 15.70
C GLN A 90 7.18 1.96 14.62
N THR A 91 7.97 0.90 14.81
CA THR A 91 8.97 0.53 13.82
C THR A 91 8.32 0.10 12.53
N VAL A 92 7.26 -0.69 12.63
CA VAL A 92 6.56 -1.15 11.43
C VAL A 92 5.91 0.05 10.73
N ALA A 93 5.31 0.96 11.50
CA ALA A 93 4.69 2.13 10.89
C ALA A 93 5.72 2.99 10.17
N ASP A 94 6.89 3.16 10.76
CA ASP A 94 7.93 3.94 10.11
C ASP A 94 8.41 3.26 8.84
N ALA A 95 8.53 1.95 8.87
CA ALA A 95 8.95 1.21 7.68
C ALA A 95 7.91 1.33 6.57
N VAL A 96 6.63 1.34 6.94
CA VAL A 96 5.57 1.54 5.95
C VAL A 96 5.69 2.92 5.32
N ARG A 97 5.93 3.95 6.14
CA ARG A 97 6.12 5.30 5.61
C ARG A 97 7.24 5.34 4.60
N GLN A 98 8.37 4.72 4.97
CA GLN A 98 9.53 4.73 4.07
C GLN A 98 9.23 3.98 2.78
N ALA A 99 8.62 2.82 2.88
CA ALA A 99 8.35 2.02 1.70
C ALA A 99 7.35 2.68 0.77
N VAL A 100 6.27 3.20 1.33
CA VAL A 100 5.25 3.86 0.52
C VAL A 100 5.81 5.13 -0.09
N GLY A 101 6.56 5.90 0.70
CA GLY A 101 7.15 7.13 0.19
C GLY A 101 8.11 6.86 -0.95
N ALA A 102 8.96 5.85 -0.79
CA ALA A 102 9.92 5.51 -1.82
C ALA A 102 9.22 5.03 -3.09
N ALA A 103 8.16 4.27 -2.95
CA ALA A 103 7.44 3.76 -4.10
C ALA A 103 6.75 4.89 -4.86
N ILE A 104 6.13 5.81 -4.15
CA ILE A 104 5.47 6.92 -4.80
C ILE A 104 6.49 7.80 -5.50
N THR A 105 7.57 8.13 -4.81
CA THR A 105 8.58 8.99 -5.39
C THR A 105 9.26 8.32 -6.57
N GLY A 106 9.61 7.05 -6.41
CA GLY A 106 10.40 6.37 -7.44
C GLY A 106 9.61 5.88 -8.62
N LEU A 107 8.40 5.38 -8.38
CA LEU A 107 7.62 4.79 -9.47
C LEU A 107 6.66 5.78 -10.09
N ILE A 108 6.14 6.70 -9.30
CA ILE A 108 5.16 7.65 -9.81
C ILE A 108 5.80 8.98 -10.13
N GLY A 109 6.87 9.30 -9.42
CA GLY A 109 7.58 10.54 -9.71
C GLY A 109 6.98 11.77 -9.06
N MET A 110 6.22 11.58 -7.99
CA MET A 110 5.59 12.71 -7.31
C MET A 110 6.16 12.86 -5.91
N GLU A 111 6.10 14.06 -5.40
CA GLU A 111 6.58 14.34 -4.07
C GLU A 111 5.54 13.92 -3.04
N VAL A 112 5.99 13.33 -1.95
CA VAL A 112 5.08 12.92 -0.89
C VAL A 112 5.13 13.95 0.20
N THR A 113 3.97 14.50 0.56
CA THR A 113 3.91 15.51 1.61
C THR A 113 3.71 14.88 2.97
N GLU A 114 2.94 13.82 3.05
CA GLU A 114 2.77 13.14 4.33
C GLU A 114 2.20 11.76 4.10
N ILE A 115 2.52 10.85 4.99
CA ILE A 115 1.96 9.52 5.00
C ILE A 115 1.53 9.22 6.42
N ASN A 116 0.23 9.04 6.61
CA ASN A 116 -0.31 8.72 7.92
C ASN A 116 -0.57 7.24 7.97
N VAL A 117 -0.14 6.60 9.04
CA VAL A 117 -0.31 5.17 9.22
C VAL A 117 -1.19 4.93 10.42
N THR A 118 -2.27 4.20 10.22
CA THR A 118 -3.17 3.83 11.31
C THR A 118 -3.09 2.32 11.48
N ILE A 119 -2.84 1.89 12.71
CA ILE A 119 -2.78 0.48 13.03
C ILE A 119 -4.10 0.14 13.71
N THR A 120 -4.91 -0.70 13.05
CA THR A 120 -6.24 -0.98 13.55
C THR A 120 -6.33 -2.29 14.30
N ASP A 121 -5.31 -3.12 14.20
CA ASP A 121 -5.38 -4.42 14.85
C ASP A 121 -3.98 -5.02 14.88
N VAL A 122 -3.84 -6.04 15.70
CA VAL A 122 -2.61 -6.81 15.79
C VAL A 122 -2.99 -8.26 15.58
N HIS A 123 -2.36 -8.92 14.63
CA HIS A 123 -2.63 -10.32 14.37
C HIS A 123 -1.76 -11.19 15.26
N ILE A 124 -2.40 -12.04 16.02
CA ILE A 124 -1.69 -12.93 16.92
C ILE A 124 -1.60 -14.29 16.26
N PRO A 125 -0.39 -14.83 16.09
CA PRO A 125 -0.23 -16.09 15.39
C PRO A 125 -1.06 -17.18 16.07
N GLY A 126 -1.73 -17.94 15.23
CA GLY A 126 -2.56 -19.01 15.72
C GLY A 126 -3.96 -18.62 16.03
N ASP A 127 -4.29 -17.36 15.84
CA ASP A 127 -5.60 -16.85 16.20
C ASP A 127 -6.50 -16.63 15.00
N ASP A 128 -6.00 -16.79 13.83
CA ASP A 128 -6.74 -16.42 12.65
C ASP A 128 -7.92 -17.31 12.41
N THR A 129 -7.87 -18.52 12.86
CA THR A 129 -8.98 -19.39 12.60
C THR A 129 -10.07 -19.22 13.59
N THR A 130 -9.80 -18.55 14.69
CA THR A 130 -10.80 -18.45 15.67
C THR A 130 -11.66 -17.29 15.46
N ALA A 131 -11.33 -16.52 14.51
CA ALA A 131 -12.07 -15.36 14.30
C ALA A 131 -13.50 -15.60 14.36
N PRO A 132 -13.96 -16.52 13.69
CA PRO A 132 -15.35 -16.65 13.70
C PRO A 132 -15.81 -17.17 14.94
N GLU A 133 -15.23 -17.75 15.41
CA GLU A 133 -15.66 -18.25 16.38
C GLU A 133 -15.52 -17.66 17.44
N GLU A 134 -14.91 -17.08 17.53
CA GLU A 134 -14.74 -16.57 18.54
C GLU A 134 -15.75 -16.22 19.01
N THR A 135 -16.30 -16.27 18.49
CA THR A 135 -17.34 -16.00 18.83
C THR A 135 -17.72 -16.85 19.64
N ARG A 136 -17.38 -17.59 19.73
CA ARG A 136 -17.71 -18.36 20.39
C ARG A 136 -17.59 -18.14 21.53
N VAL A 137 -17.45 -17.77 21.76
CA VAL A 137 -17.26 -17.63 22.71
C VAL A 137 -17.89 -17.45 23.29
N ALA A 138 -18.22 -17.52 23.24
CA ALA A 138 -18.81 -17.38 23.70
C ALA A 138 -18.96 -17.52 24.24
#